data_acff27951a247e2ee586f9c0ad0584ea
#
_entry.id   acff27951a247e2ee586f9c0ad0584ea
#
_cell.length_a   1.000
_cell.length_b   1.000
_cell.length_c   1.000
_cell.angle_alpha   90.00
_cell.angle_beta   90.00
_cell.angle_gamma   90.00
#
_symmetry.space_group_name_H-M   'P 1'
#
loop_
_entity.id
_entity.type
_entity.pdbx_description
1 polymer ?
#
loop_
_entity_poly.entity_id
_entity_poly.type
_entity_poly.pdbx_seq_one_letter_code
_entity_poly.pdbx_strand_id
1 'polypeptide(L)'
;MSRLLTTATLSFILYLALTTATGGLGVWNPIELVIGVVFALLVAVLTRNLAGTDWPRVLSPRRWILFIAYLIGPFFWALTKANFDVVSRVVTGRIRPGIVRMATGLTSDASLTLLANSITLTPGTLSVDVDEETRDLYVHWINIDDRSLEQMPRECGLICGPFPQWARRIAE
;
A
#
# COMPACT_ATOMS: atom_id res chain seq x y z
N MET A 1 -4.72 7.60 23.37
CA MET A 1 -5.48 6.33 23.32
C MET A 1 -4.49 5.19 23.26
N SER A 2 -4.64 4.16 24.07
CA SER A 2 -3.69 3.04 24.05
C SER A 2 -3.78 2.28 22.72
N ARG A 3 -2.65 1.79 22.22
CA ARG A 3 -2.57 0.97 20.97
C ARG A 3 -3.57 -0.18 20.98
N LEU A 4 -3.72 -0.83 22.14
CA LEU A 4 -4.71 -1.90 22.36
C LEU A 4 -6.14 -1.46 22.01
N LEU A 5 -6.55 -0.28 22.46
CA LEU A 5 -7.90 0.22 22.22
C LEU A 5 -8.12 0.48 20.71
N THR A 6 -7.13 1.03 20.04
CA THR A 6 -7.20 1.30 18.60
C THR A 6 -7.32 0.01 17.80
N THR A 7 -6.47 -1.00 18.09
CA THR A 7 -6.53 -2.29 17.41
C THR A 7 -7.84 -3.00 17.67
N ALA A 8 -8.30 -3.03 18.93
CA ALA A 8 -9.58 -3.63 19.28
C ALA A 8 -10.75 -2.96 18.54
N THR A 9 -10.78 -1.62 18.49
CA THR A 9 -11.83 -0.88 17.78
C THR A 9 -11.85 -1.19 16.28
N LEU A 10 -10.68 -1.19 15.62
CA LEU A 10 -10.59 -1.53 14.19
C LEU A 10 -10.98 -2.98 13.91
N SER A 11 -10.52 -3.92 14.75
CA SER A 11 -10.90 -5.34 14.61
C SER A 11 -12.38 -5.56 14.83
N PHE A 12 -13.00 -4.82 15.76
CA PHE A 12 -14.43 -4.89 16.00
C PHE A 12 -15.23 -4.32 14.83
N ILE A 13 -14.83 -3.16 14.27
CA ILE A 13 -15.47 -2.58 13.08
C ILE A 13 -15.35 -3.53 11.89
N LEU A 14 -14.17 -4.14 11.69
CA LEU A 14 -13.97 -5.11 10.62
C LEU A 14 -14.85 -6.35 10.82
N TYR A 15 -14.94 -6.87 12.04
CA TYR A 15 -15.84 -7.98 12.39
C TYR A 15 -17.29 -7.65 12.03
N LEU A 16 -17.79 -6.47 12.45
CA LEU A 16 -19.14 -6.04 12.12
C LEU A 16 -19.37 -5.92 10.61
N ALA A 17 -18.41 -5.36 9.87
CA ALA A 17 -18.49 -5.23 8.41
C ALA A 17 -18.56 -6.60 7.71
N LEU A 18 -17.78 -7.59 8.17
CA LEU A 18 -17.76 -8.93 7.59
C LEU A 18 -19.00 -9.76 7.96
N THR A 19 -19.60 -9.52 9.12
CA THR A 19 -20.79 -10.28 9.59
C THR A 19 -22.12 -9.65 9.19
N THR A 20 -22.13 -8.45 8.60
CA THR A 20 -23.35 -7.76 8.15
C THR A 20 -24.17 -8.58 7.15
N ALA A 21 -23.54 -9.45 6.36
CA ALA A 21 -24.19 -10.26 5.34
C ALA A 21 -24.72 -11.63 5.84
N THR A 22 -24.41 -12.03 7.08
CA THR A 22 -24.74 -13.36 7.61
C THR A 22 -26.05 -13.41 8.41
N GLY A 23 -26.55 -12.25 8.87
CA GLY A 23 -27.83 -12.12 9.58
C GLY A 23 -28.94 -11.54 8.72
N GLY A 24 -30.18 -11.92 8.97
CA GLY A 24 -31.34 -11.30 8.32
C GLY A 24 -31.35 -9.78 8.57
N LEU A 25 -31.87 -9.02 7.61
CA LEU A 25 -31.99 -7.56 7.57
C LEU A 25 -31.51 -6.77 8.80
N GLY A 26 -30.19 -6.64 8.96
CA GLY A 26 -29.61 -5.41 9.54
C GLY A 26 -29.42 -5.31 11.04
N VAL A 27 -29.66 -6.34 11.86
CA VAL A 27 -29.44 -6.21 13.30
C VAL A 27 -28.63 -7.41 13.82
N TRP A 28 -27.41 -7.13 14.33
CA TRP A 28 -26.60 -8.14 15.01
C TRP A 28 -27.29 -8.60 16.29
N ASN A 29 -27.29 -9.91 16.52
CA ASN A 29 -27.74 -10.48 17.77
C ASN A 29 -26.78 -10.03 18.92
N PRO A 30 -27.25 -9.79 20.14
CA PRO A 30 -26.40 -9.49 21.29
C PRO A 30 -25.25 -10.47 21.51
N ILE A 31 -25.46 -11.75 21.23
CA ILE A 31 -24.41 -12.78 21.30
C ILE A 31 -23.30 -12.53 20.28
N GLU A 32 -23.65 -12.17 19.04
CA GLU A 32 -22.67 -11.84 18.00
C GLU A 32 -21.84 -10.62 18.37
N LEU A 33 -22.45 -9.60 18.96
CA LEU A 33 -21.72 -8.42 19.47
C LEU A 33 -20.72 -8.79 20.56
N VAL A 34 -21.12 -9.66 21.51
CA VAL A 34 -20.23 -10.14 22.59
C VAL A 34 -19.07 -10.93 21.98
N ILE A 35 -19.35 -11.85 21.05
CA ILE A 35 -18.31 -12.62 20.34
C ILE A 35 -17.36 -11.67 19.58
N GLY A 36 -17.90 -10.67 18.90
CA GLY A 36 -17.11 -9.66 18.20
C GLY A 36 -16.17 -8.88 19.11
N VAL A 37 -16.65 -8.47 20.30
CA VAL A 37 -15.83 -7.78 21.31
C VAL A 37 -14.72 -8.69 21.82
N VAL A 38 -15.05 -9.94 22.19
CA VAL A 38 -14.06 -10.91 22.67
C VAL A 38 -12.99 -11.18 21.61
N PHE A 39 -13.40 -11.38 20.36
CA PHE A 39 -12.48 -11.59 19.24
C PHE A 39 -11.60 -10.36 19.01
N ALA A 40 -12.16 -9.16 19.02
CA ALA A 40 -11.42 -7.91 18.85
C ALA A 40 -10.37 -7.69 19.95
N LEU A 41 -10.71 -8.01 21.20
CA LEU A 41 -9.77 -7.94 22.31
C LEU A 41 -8.65 -8.98 22.18
N LEU A 42 -9.00 -10.21 21.79
CA LEU A 42 -8.01 -11.27 21.54
C LEU A 42 -7.01 -10.85 20.47
N VAL A 43 -7.49 -10.36 19.32
CA VAL A 43 -6.64 -9.84 18.25
C VAL A 43 -5.75 -8.71 18.75
N ALA A 44 -6.29 -7.74 19.49
CA ALA A 44 -5.53 -6.63 20.03
C ALA A 44 -4.40 -7.08 20.98
N VAL A 45 -4.65 -8.10 21.80
CA VAL A 45 -3.63 -8.66 22.70
C VAL A 45 -2.57 -9.43 21.94
N LEU A 46 -2.95 -10.29 20.98
CA LEU A 46 -2.02 -11.08 20.20
C LEU A 46 -1.12 -10.22 19.29
N THR A 47 -1.66 -9.14 18.74
CA THR A 47 -0.94 -8.27 17.80
C THR A 47 -0.23 -7.09 18.48
N ARG A 48 -0.30 -6.97 19.80
CA ARG A 48 0.28 -5.83 20.55
C ARG A 48 1.76 -5.56 20.26
N ASN A 49 2.53 -6.59 20.00
CA ASN A 49 3.96 -6.50 19.73
C ASN A 49 4.29 -6.33 18.22
N LEU A 50 3.32 -6.61 17.33
CA LEU A 50 3.48 -6.48 15.89
C LEU A 50 3.11 -5.07 15.39
N ALA A 51 2.26 -4.37 16.12
CA ALA A 51 1.83 -3.02 15.77
C ALA A 51 2.98 -2.02 15.97
N GLY A 52 3.48 -1.44 14.89
CA GLY A 52 4.47 -0.37 14.90
C GLY A 52 4.02 0.88 15.66
N THR A 53 4.90 1.85 15.82
CA THR A 53 4.65 3.10 16.59
C THR A 53 3.59 4.01 15.97
N ASP A 54 3.28 3.83 14.68
CA ASP A 54 2.48 4.76 13.88
C ASP A 54 0.97 4.41 13.80
N TRP A 55 0.54 3.38 14.52
CA TRP A 55 -0.81 2.87 14.48
C TRP A 55 -1.94 3.91 14.75
N PRO A 56 -1.79 4.89 15.65
CA PRO A 56 -2.82 5.93 15.85
C PRO A 56 -3.04 6.83 14.63
N ARG A 57 -2.03 6.93 13.77
CA ARG A 57 -2.09 7.73 12.55
C ARG A 57 -3.02 7.13 11.49
N VAL A 58 -3.24 5.81 11.52
CA VAL A 58 -4.17 5.09 10.61
C VAL A 58 -5.61 5.56 10.78
N LEU A 59 -6.01 6.04 11.97
CA LEU A 59 -7.35 6.54 12.26
C LEU A 59 -7.60 7.99 11.80
N SER A 60 -6.62 8.67 11.23
CA SER A 60 -6.79 10.05 10.78
C SER A 60 -7.70 10.14 9.54
N PRO A 61 -8.88 10.77 9.61
CA PRO A 61 -9.78 10.92 8.46
C PRO A 61 -9.11 11.63 7.27
N ARG A 62 -8.22 12.59 7.55
CA ARG A 62 -7.45 13.30 6.53
C ARG A 62 -6.60 12.34 5.68
N ARG A 63 -5.96 11.35 6.31
CA ARG A 63 -5.13 10.37 5.59
C ARG A 63 -5.98 9.45 4.70
N TRP A 64 -7.17 9.09 5.14
CA TRP A 64 -8.13 8.34 4.34
C TRP A 64 -8.62 9.14 3.14
N ILE A 65 -8.94 10.43 3.31
CA ILE A 65 -9.30 11.32 2.20
C ILE A 65 -8.16 11.43 1.19
N LEU A 66 -6.92 11.63 1.67
CA LEU A 66 -5.73 11.67 0.80
C LEU A 66 -5.51 10.34 0.09
N PHE A 67 -5.71 9.22 0.77
CA PHE A 67 -5.57 7.89 0.18
C PHE A 67 -6.62 7.64 -0.92
N ILE A 68 -7.86 7.99 -0.68
CA ILE A 68 -8.94 7.89 -1.69
C ILE A 68 -8.64 8.81 -2.88
N ALA A 69 -8.23 10.06 -2.63
CA ALA A 69 -7.85 11.00 -3.69
C ALA A 69 -6.66 10.48 -4.51
N TYR A 70 -5.69 9.83 -3.85
CA TYR A 70 -4.57 9.16 -4.50
C TYR A 70 -5.04 8.01 -5.40
N LEU A 71 -5.91 7.14 -4.91
CA LEU A 71 -6.41 6.00 -5.68
C LEU A 71 -7.18 6.43 -6.92
N ILE A 72 -8.12 7.40 -6.78
CA ILE A 72 -8.98 7.85 -7.88
C ILE A 72 -8.20 8.70 -8.90
N GLY A 73 -7.26 9.51 -8.46
CA GLY A 73 -6.50 10.41 -9.33
C GLY A 73 -5.20 9.78 -9.84
N PRO A 74 -4.06 10.03 -9.17
CA PRO A 74 -2.74 9.68 -9.69
C PRO A 74 -2.54 8.19 -9.96
N PHE A 75 -3.05 7.34 -9.05
CA PHE A 75 -2.89 5.89 -9.18
C PHE A 75 -3.70 5.32 -10.35
N PHE A 76 -4.98 5.67 -10.44
CA PHE A 76 -5.85 5.21 -11.55
C PHE A 76 -5.34 5.68 -12.90
N TRP A 77 -4.85 6.92 -12.99
CA TRP A 77 -4.24 7.44 -14.20
C TRP A 77 -2.97 6.68 -14.60
N ALA A 78 -2.07 6.45 -13.65
CA ALA A 78 -0.85 5.68 -13.88
C ALA A 78 -1.17 4.24 -14.31
N LEU A 79 -2.12 3.59 -13.63
CA LEU A 79 -2.62 2.25 -13.96
C LEU A 79 -3.14 2.18 -15.41
N THR A 80 -3.97 3.15 -15.80
CA THR A 80 -4.54 3.20 -17.15
C THR A 80 -3.43 3.37 -18.20
N LYS A 81 -2.52 4.32 -17.99
CA LYS A 81 -1.38 4.57 -18.90
C LYS A 81 -0.49 3.33 -19.02
N ALA A 82 -0.18 2.65 -17.91
CA ALA A 82 0.67 1.47 -17.90
C ALA A 82 0.02 0.28 -18.63
N ASN A 83 -1.30 0.11 -18.52
CA ASN A 83 -2.02 -0.91 -19.30
C ASN A 83 -1.84 -0.70 -20.82
N PHE A 84 -2.01 0.52 -21.31
CA PHE A 84 -1.80 0.83 -22.71
C PHE A 84 -0.34 0.62 -23.16
N ASP A 85 0.64 0.98 -22.31
CA ASP A 85 2.05 0.75 -22.58
C ASP A 85 2.38 -0.75 -22.70
N VAL A 86 1.90 -1.56 -21.75
CA VAL A 86 2.11 -3.02 -21.79
C VAL A 86 1.43 -3.65 -23.01
N VAL A 87 0.19 -3.28 -23.34
CA VAL A 87 -0.49 -3.76 -24.55
C VAL A 87 0.32 -3.44 -25.79
N SER A 88 0.81 -2.21 -25.92
CA SER A 88 1.67 -1.80 -27.05
C SER A 88 2.95 -2.66 -27.13
N ARG A 89 3.57 -2.98 -26.00
CA ARG A 89 4.77 -3.83 -25.94
C ARG A 89 4.49 -5.28 -26.30
N VAL A 90 3.36 -5.82 -25.86
CA VAL A 90 2.93 -7.17 -26.25
C VAL A 90 2.74 -7.29 -27.76
N VAL A 91 2.11 -6.27 -28.38
CA VAL A 91 1.87 -6.25 -29.82
C VAL A 91 3.16 -6.06 -30.62
N THR A 92 4.06 -5.20 -30.13
CA THR A 92 5.30 -4.82 -30.87
C THR A 92 6.49 -5.71 -30.54
N GLY A 93 6.45 -6.50 -29.47
CA GLY A 93 7.57 -7.30 -28.97
C GLY A 93 8.72 -6.47 -28.41
N ARG A 94 8.55 -5.16 -28.22
CA ARG A 94 9.60 -4.26 -27.74
C ARG A 94 9.67 -4.26 -26.22
N ILE A 95 10.37 -5.26 -25.67
CA ILE A 95 10.61 -5.39 -24.23
C ILE A 95 12.12 -5.41 -23.97
N ARG A 96 12.52 -4.82 -22.83
CA ARG A 96 13.90 -4.83 -22.34
C ARG A 96 13.86 -4.97 -20.81
N PRO A 97 13.54 -6.18 -20.32
CA PRO A 97 13.30 -6.38 -18.89
C PRO A 97 14.59 -6.36 -18.09
N GLY A 98 14.49 -5.97 -16.84
CA GLY A 98 15.60 -6.04 -15.89
C GLY A 98 15.20 -5.52 -14.52
N ILE A 99 16.11 -5.69 -13.56
CA ILE A 99 15.93 -5.23 -12.18
C ILE A 99 16.75 -3.96 -11.97
N VAL A 100 16.13 -2.96 -11.38
CA VAL A 100 16.76 -1.68 -11.07
C VAL A 100 16.63 -1.37 -9.59
N ARG A 101 17.71 -0.84 -8.99
CA ARG A 101 17.69 -0.29 -7.63
C ARG A 101 17.24 1.16 -7.68
N MET A 102 16.29 1.55 -6.84
CA MET A 102 15.70 2.88 -6.81
C MET A 102 15.73 3.47 -5.42
N ALA A 103 16.26 4.69 -5.30
CA ALA A 103 16.19 5.47 -4.08
C ALA A 103 14.77 6.01 -3.89
N THR A 104 14.12 5.63 -2.79
CA THR A 104 12.74 6.04 -2.50
C THR A 104 12.67 7.36 -1.74
N GLY A 105 13.67 7.66 -0.92
CA GLY A 105 13.71 8.80 -0.02
C GLY A 105 12.58 8.80 1.04
N LEU A 106 11.95 7.63 1.28
CA LEU A 106 10.88 7.46 2.27
C LEU A 106 11.45 7.01 3.61
N THR A 107 10.84 7.47 4.71
CA THR A 107 11.33 7.24 6.06
C THR A 107 10.48 6.26 6.87
N SER A 108 9.19 6.09 6.53
CA SER A 108 8.30 5.17 7.24
C SER A 108 8.06 3.88 6.46
N ASP A 109 7.90 2.76 7.19
CA ASP A 109 7.59 1.46 6.60
C ASP A 109 6.23 1.47 5.89
N ALA A 110 5.28 2.24 6.42
CA ALA A 110 3.96 2.40 5.82
C ALA A 110 4.02 3.13 4.47
N SER A 111 4.85 4.18 4.34
CA SER A 111 5.04 4.88 3.07
C SER A 111 5.76 4.00 2.05
N LEU A 112 6.78 3.25 2.48
CA LEU A 112 7.51 2.32 1.65
C LEU A 112 6.61 1.19 1.15
N THR A 113 5.80 0.61 2.03
CA THR A 113 4.82 -0.42 1.67
C THR A 113 3.78 0.10 0.67
N LEU A 114 3.27 1.32 0.88
CA LEU A 114 2.32 1.93 -0.05
C LEU A 114 2.95 2.14 -1.44
N LEU A 115 4.21 2.60 -1.48
CA LEU A 115 4.95 2.78 -2.73
C LEU A 115 5.20 1.43 -3.43
N ALA A 116 5.71 0.43 -2.72
CA ALA A 116 6.01 -0.89 -3.26
C ALA A 116 4.76 -1.57 -3.85
N ASN A 117 3.63 -1.48 -3.13
CA ASN A 117 2.34 -1.98 -3.61
C ASN A 117 1.86 -1.21 -4.84
N SER A 118 1.99 0.10 -4.86
CA SER A 118 1.58 0.92 -6.01
C SER A 118 2.38 0.58 -7.27
N ILE A 119 3.68 0.36 -7.14
CA ILE A 119 4.56 -0.11 -8.22
C ILE A 119 4.11 -1.48 -8.71
N THR A 120 3.91 -2.43 -7.80
CA THR A 120 3.54 -3.81 -8.14
C THR A 120 2.16 -3.90 -8.79
N LEU A 121 1.21 -3.08 -8.36
CA LEU A 121 -0.13 -3.03 -8.94
C LEU A 121 -0.16 -2.33 -10.31
N THR A 122 0.90 -1.62 -10.67
CA THR A 122 1.02 -0.97 -11.98
C THR A 122 1.61 -1.96 -13.00
N PRO A 123 0.91 -2.30 -14.11
CA PRO A 123 1.40 -3.24 -15.11
C PRO A 123 2.78 -2.89 -15.63
N GLY A 124 3.63 -3.91 -15.77
CA GLY A 124 5.00 -3.75 -16.26
C GLY A 124 6.05 -3.48 -15.20
N THR A 125 5.66 -3.36 -13.93
CA THR A 125 6.57 -3.20 -12.80
C THR A 125 6.23 -4.15 -11.65
N LEU A 126 7.25 -4.61 -10.92
CA LEU A 126 7.12 -5.48 -9.75
C LEU A 126 8.20 -5.12 -8.73
N SER A 127 7.82 -4.77 -7.53
CA SER A 127 8.74 -4.63 -6.40
C SER A 127 9.23 -6.02 -5.99
N VAL A 128 10.53 -6.27 -6.11
CA VAL A 128 11.15 -7.59 -5.89
C VAL A 128 11.71 -7.69 -4.48
N ASP A 129 12.37 -6.61 -4.02
CA ASP A 129 13.06 -6.59 -2.73
C ASP A 129 13.19 -5.17 -2.19
N VAL A 130 13.48 -5.06 -0.91
CA VAL A 130 13.70 -3.82 -0.18
C VAL A 130 15.02 -3.91 0.56
N ASP A 131 15.89 -2.95 0.36
CA ASP A 131 17.08 -2.76 1.18
C ASP A 131 16.65 -2.12 2.51
N GLU A 132 16.73 -2.87 3.62
CA GLU A 132 16.28 -2.41 4.94
C GLU A 132 17.11 -1.26 5.50
N GLU A 133 18.41 -1.17 5.13
CA GLU A 133 19.30 -0.13 5.62
C GLU A 133 19.09 1.20 4.89
N THR A 134 19.02 1.16 3.57
CA THR A 134 18.91 2.37 2.73
C THR A 134 17.47 2.72 2.38
N ARG A 135 16.53 1.78 2.56
CA ARG A 135 15.11 1.87 2.14
C ARG A 135 14.94 2.03 0.64
N ASP A 136 15.92 1.55 -0.12
CA ASP A 136 15.82 1.49 -1.57
C ASP A 136 14.99 0.29 -2.00
N LEU A 137 14.29 0.42 -3.13
CA LEU A 137 13.52 -0.66 -3.73
C LEU A 137 14.26 -1.26 -4.92
N TYR A 138 14.26 -2.59 -4.98
CA TYR A 138 14.62 -3.34 -6.19
C TYR A 138 13.35 -3.63 -6.97
N VAL A 139 13.27 -3.08 -8.18
CA VAL A 139 12.07 -3.18 -9.01
C VAL A 139 12.41 -3.85 -10.31
N HIS A 140 11.69 -4.92 -10.61
CA HIS A 140 11.67 -5.49 -11.94
C HIS A 140 10.81 -4.59 -12.85
N TRP A 141 11.38 -4.19 -13.98
CA TRP A 141 10.73 -3.33 -14.96
C TRP A 141 10.76 -3.99 -16.34
N ILE A 142 9.61 -4.06 -17.00
CA ILE A 142 9.46 -4.73 -18.29
C ILE A 142 10.25 -4.06 -19.43
N ASN A 143 10.55 -2.77 -19.28
CA ASN A 143 11.33 -2.03 -20.26
C ASN A 143 12.19 -0.95 -19.61
N ILE A 144 13.48 -1.24 -19.46
CA ILE A 144 14.47 -0.30 -18.93
C ILE A 144 14.79 0.73 -20.00
N ASP A 145 14.64 2.02 -19.68
CA ASP A 145 15.10 3.14 -20.51
C ASP A 145 16.62 3.35 -20.32
N ASP A 146 17.36 3.55 -21.40
CA ASP A 146 18.82 3.78 -21.37
C ASP A 146 19.20 5.02 -20.55
N ARG A 147 18.35 6.05 -20.57
CA ARG A 147 18.52 7.27 -19.74
C ARG A 147 18.55 6.98 -18.25
N SER A 148 17.92 5.88 -17.84
CA SER A 148 17.88 5.43 -16.47
C SER A 148 19.11 4.59 -16.08
N LEU A 149 20.00 4.22 -16.98
CA LEU A 149 21.22 3.45 -16.71
C LEU A 149 22.40 4.33 -16.21
N GLU A 150 22.33 5.65 -16.40
CA GLU A 150 23.43 6.56 -16.11
C GLU A 150 23.58 6.94 -14.63
N GLN A 151 22.56 6.70 -13.80
CA GLN A 151 22.59 7.05 -12.36
C GLN A 151 22.21 5.85 -11.48
N MET A 152 23.05 5.52 -10.49
CA MET A 152 22.78 4.50 -9.47
C MET A 152 23.06 5.04 -8.06
N PRO A 153 22.14 4.92 -7.06
CA PRO A 153 20.74 4.50 -7.21
C PRO A 153 19.91 5.53 -7.97
N ARG A 154 18.89 5.05 -8.68
CA ARG A 154 18.05 5.93 -9.51
C ARG A 154 16.99 6.62 -8.68
N GLU A 155 16.66 7.83 -9.08
CA GLU A 155 15.48 8.48 -8.52
C GLU A 155 14.21 7.73 -8.92
N CYS A 156 13.39 7.42 -7.92
CA CYS A 156 12.11 6.71 -8.13
C CYS A 156 11.15 7.44 -9.10
N GLY A 157 11.31 8.76 -9.27
CA GLY A 157 10.43 9.57 -10.09
C GLY A 157 10.29 9.14 -11.56
N LEU A 158 11.32 8.50 -12.13
CA LEU A 158 11.28 8.03 -13.52
C LEU A 158 10.32 6.84 -13.74
N ILE A 159 10.19 5.96 -12.73
CA ILE A 159 9.36 4.75 -12.78
C ILE A 159 8.06 4.96 -12.02
N CYS A 160 8.16 5.55 -10.84
CA CYS A 160 7.07 5.67 -9.88
C CYS A 160 6.22 6.93 -10.08
N GLY A 161 6.67 7.86 -10.93
CA GLY A 161 5.97 9.13 -11.13
C GLY A 161 5.68 9.85 -9.81
N PRO A 162 4.44 10.21 -9.50
CA PRO A 162 4.08 10.94 -8.29
C PRO A 162 3.92 10.06 -7.03
N PHE A 163 4.06 8.74 -7.12
CA PHE A 163 3.78 7.80 -6.03
C PHE A 163 4.58 8.06 -4.76
N PRO A 164 5.91 8.34 -4.80
CA PRO A 164 6.66 8.61 -3.58
C PRO A 164 6.17 9.83 -2.80
N GLN A 165 5.78 10.88 -3.52
CA GLN A 165 5.25 12.11 -2.90
C GLN A 165 3.90 11.86 -2.21
N TRP A 166 3.04 11.07 -2.84
CA TRP A 166 1.76 10.68 -2.26
C TRP A 166 1.92 9.72 -1.09
N ALA A 167 2.80 8.73 -1.20
CA ALA A 167 3.12 7.82 -0.11
C ALA A 167 3.59 8.59 1.14
N ARG A 168 4.48 9.57 0.94
CA ARG A 168 4.93 10.47 2.01
C ARG A 168 3.77 11.24 2.64
N ARG A 169 2.92 11.89 1.87
CA ARG A 169 1.78 12.68 2.37
C ARG A 169 0.75 11.84 3.13
N ILE A 170 0.56 10.59 2.73
CA ILE A 170 -0.43 9.68 3.31
C ILE A 170 0.11 9.02 4.57
N ALA A 171 1.36 8.57 4.56
CA ALA A 171 1.89 7.68 5.58
C ALA A 171 2.99 8.29 6.49
N GLU A 172 3.57 9.43 6.12
CA GLU A 172 4.48 10.21 6.97
C GLU A 172 3.79 11.44 7.53
#